data_c484337c75e0e1bb1f1b9474b9df4e13
#
_entry.id   c484337c75e0e1bb1f1b9474b9df4e13
#
_cell.length_a   1.000
_cell.length_b   1.000
_cell.length_c   1.000
_cell.angle_alpha   90.00
_cell.angle_beta   90.00
_cell.angle_gamma   90.00
#
_symmetry.space_group_name_H-M   'P 1'
#
loop_
_entity.id
_entity.type
_entity.pdbx_description
1 polymer ?
#
loop_
_entity_poly.entity_id
_entity_poly.type
_entity_poly.pdbx_seq_one_letter_code
_entity_poly.pdbx_strand_id
1 'polypeptide(L)'
;AAAIKAHLPITVEQILGPNEMSRPNTSTLPITGLAKAWSKPEHFIGIHFFSPVEKMPLVEIILGERTGPAAIAKALDFVAQIKKTPIVVHDSRGFYTSRSFGTYVQEGAEMVGEGINPALIENAGKQLGMPTGPLAVGDEVSIELGHKIMLAARQQLGDAFVPQASDAVMEKMVNLGRLGRKNGKGWYDYPETGKKHLWGGLGDLFPRAAQQPDVEAVKERLLYRQLIECARCFEEGVLDTPEDGDIGAIFGWGFAPYTGGPFSHMDMIGAAQVVAVLDRLATAHGDRFAPTAQLRDMAASGATVYPAISARKAA
;
A
#
# COMPACT_ATOMS: atom_id res chain seq x y z
N ALA A 1 16.39 1.20 -14.59
CA ALA A 1 15.25 2.11 -14.33
C ALA A 1 15.65 3.29 -13.46
N ALA A 2 16.35 3.10 -12.31
CA ALA A 2 16.76 4.18 -11.40
C ALA A 2 17.72 5.17 -12.09
N ALA A 3 18.72 4.71 -12.86
CA ALA A 3 19.64 5.56 -13.60
C ALA A 3 18.93 6.43 -14.66
N ILE A 4 17.97 5.86 -15.38
CA ILE A 4 17.16 6.61 -16.36
C ILE A 4 16.33 7.69 -15.67
N LYS A 5 15.71 7.37 -14.53
CA LYS A 5 14.93 8.33 -13.75
C LYS A 5 15.78 9.42 -13.08
N ALA A 6 17.07 9.17 -12.82
CA ALA A 6 18.00 10.19 -12.34
C ALA A 6 18.48 11.16 -13.44
N HIS A 7 18.60 10.68 -14.70
CA HIS A 7 18.96 11.55 -15.84
C HIS A 7 17.77 12.33 -16.41
N LEU A 8 16.57 11.78 -16.33
CA LEU A 8 15.38 12.42 -16.87
C LEU A 8 15.09 13.81 -16.27
N PRO A 9 15.20 14.02 -14.94
CA PRO A 9 15.02 15.35 -14.34
C PRO A 9 15.98 16.39 -14.92
N ILE A 10 17.26 16.07 -15.10
CA ILE A 10 18.27 16.98 -15.65
C ILE A 10 17.89 17.40 -17.09
N THR A 11 17.50 16.45 -17.93
CA THR A 11 17.09 16.71 -19.30
C THR A 11 15.80 17.55 -19.34
N VAL A 12 14.83 17.26 -18.48
CA VAL A 12 13.59 18.02 -18.39
C VAL A 12 13.84 19.45 -17.92
N GLU A 13 14.71 19.65 -16.93
CA GLU A 13 15.08 20.99 -16.43
C GLU A 13 15.76 21.83 -17.50
N GLN A 14 16.62 21.21 -18.33
CA GLN A 14 17.25 21.90 -19.48
C GLN A 14 16.24 22.41 -20.51
N ILE A 15 15.11 21.69 -20.66
CA ILE A 15 14.05 22.05 -21.61
C ILE A 15 13.10 23.09 -21.01
N LEU A 16 12.67 22.88 -19.75
CA LEU A 16 11.64 23.70 -19.11
C LEU A 16 12.20 24.94 -18.40
N GLY A 17 13.48 24.89 -17.99
CA GLY A 17 14.13 25.91 -17.19
C GLY A 17 14.01 25.66 -15.66
N PRO A 18 14.90 26.30 -14.87
CA PRO A 18 15.05 25.97 -13.44
C PRO A 18 13.92 26.51 -12.56
N ASN A 19 13.04 27.35 -13.08
CA ASN A 19 11.90 27.92 -12.34
C ASN A 19 10.62 27.10 -12.50
N GLU A 20 10.62 26.11 -13.38
CA GLU A 20 9.48 25.23 -13.57
C GLU A 20 9.45 24.15 -12.50
N MET A 21 8.25 23.65 -12.22
CA MET A 21 8.04 22.60 -11.22
C MET A 21 8.12 21.22 -11.89
N SER A 22 8.99 20.36 -11.37
CA SER A 22 9.04 18.94 -11.79
C SER A 22 8.11 18.08 -10.93
N ARG A 23 7.31 17.26 -11.62
CA ARG A 23 6.28 16.38 -11.01
C ARG A 23 6.41 14.96 -11.56
N PRO A 24 7.42 14.18 -11.12
CA PRO A 24 7.52 12.80 -11.60
C PRO A 24 6.36 11.96 -11.06
N ASN A 25 5.79 11.13 -11.94
CA ASN A 25 4.89 10.07 -11.54
C ASN A 25 5.72 8.83 -11.18
N THR A 26 5.66 8.41 -9.92
CA THR A 26 6.33 7.21 -9.42
C THR A 26 5.50 6.59 -8.32
N SER A 27 5.49 5.25 -8.23
CA SER A 27 4.72 4.52 -7.21
C SER A 27 5.59 4.05 -6.05
N THR A 28 6.93 3.98 -6.22
CA THR A 28 7.81 3.33 -5.23
C THR A 28 9.19 3.97 -5.08
N LEU A 29 9.62 4.84 -6.02
CA LEU A 29 10.93 5.47 -5.93
C LEU A 29 10.85 6.73 -5.07
N PRO A 30 11.70 6.83 -4.02
CA PRO A 30 11.74 8.01 -3.17
C PRO A 30 11.97 9.30 -3.94
N ILE A 31 11.16 10.31 -3.66
CA ILE A 31 11.17 11.62 -4.32
C ILE A 31 12.43 12.41 -3.94
N THR A 32 12.85 12.36 -2.69
CA THR A 32 14.07 12.99 -2.16
C THR A 32 15.31 12.58 -2.96
N GLY A 33 15.42 11.28 -3.27
CA GLY A 33 16.53 10.77 -4.07
C GLY A 33 16.54 11.30 -5.51
N LEU A 34 15.36 11.47 -6.11
CA LEU A 34 15.20 12.01 -7.46
C LEU A 34 15.44 13.52 -7.51
N ALA A 35 15.03 14.24 -6.47
CA ALA A 35 15.19 15.68 -6.34
C ALA A 35 16.66 16.14 -6.30
N LYS A 36 17.59 15.25 -5.92
CA LYS A 36 19.04 15.56 -5.93
C LYS A 36 19.60 15.90 -7.33
N ALA A 37 18.91 15.44 -8.36
CA ALA A 37 19.28 15.74 -9.75
C ALA A 37 18.66 17.05 -10.30
N TRP A 38 17.84 17.73 -9.50
CA TRP A 38 17.20 19.01 -9.85
C TRP A 38 17.93 20.18 -9.21
N SER A 39 18.16 21.28 -9.96
CA SER A 39 18.94 22.44 -9.47
C SER A 39 18.23 23.17 -8.32
N LYS A 40 16.89 23.15 -8.31
CA LYS A 40 16.03 23.75 -7.28
C LYS A 40 15.12 22.68 -6.67
N PRO A 41 15.63 21.83 -5.78
CA PRO A 41 14.86 20.73 -5.21
C PRO A 41 13.60 21.17 -4.44
N GLU A 42 13.50 22.44 -4.05
CA GLU A 42 12.27 23.04 -3.51
C GLU A 42 11.12 23.12 -4.53
N HIS A 43 11.41 23.02 -5.83
CA HIS A 43 10.44 22.94 -6.93
C HIS A 43 10.13 21.51 -7.35
N PHE A 44 10.67 20.52 -6.65
CA PHE A 44 10.48 19.11 -6.97
C PHE A 44 9.46 18.46 -6.03
N ILE A 45 8.43 17.83 -6.60
CA ILE A 45 7.33 17.21 -5.83
C ILE A 45 6.85 15.94 -6.56
N GLY A 46 6.52 14.89 -5.82
CA GLY A 46 5.96 13.68 -6.40
C GLY A 46 4.46 13.81 -6.63
N ILE A 47 3.96 13.24 -7.74
CA ILE A 47 2.52 13.08 -7.99
C ILE A 47 2.28 11.65 -8.42
N HIS A 48 1.56 10.89 -7.60
CA HIS A 48 1.25 9.50 -7.82
C HIS A 48 -0.20 9.33 -8.23
N PHE A 49 -0.41 8.81 -9.44
CA PHE A 49 -1.71 8.45 -9.98
C PHE A 49 -1.97 6.96 -9.84
N PHE A 50 -3.24 6.60 -9.67
CA PHE A 50 -3.67 5.21 -9.55
C PHE A 50 -4.28 4.72 -10.86
N SER A 51 -4.02 3.46 -11.19
CA SER A 51 -4.54 2.86 -12.43
C SER A 51 -5.90 2.18 -12.21
N PRO A 52 -6.87 2.38 -13.10
CA PRO A 52 -6.85 3.20 -14.30
C PRO A 52 -7.05 4.69 -13.97
N VAL A 53 -6.19 5.56 -14.50
CA VAL A 53 -6.10 6.97 -14.09
C VAL A 53 -7.41 7.73 -14.27
N GLU A 54 -8.16 7.45 -15.33
CA GLU A 54 -9.42 8.11 -15.64
C GLU A 54 -10.55 7.76 -14.63
N LYS A 55 -10.44 6.61 -13.94
CA LYS A 55 -11.47 6.12 -13.00
C LYS A 55 -11.11 6.38 -11.53
N MET A 56 -9.83 6.34 -11.21
CA MET A 56 -9.38 6.48 -9.83
C MET A 56 -9.44 7.95 -9.38
N PRO A 57 -10.17 8.24 -8.30
CA PRO A 57 -10.38 9.63 -7.86
C PRO A 57 -9.18 10.23 -7.13
N LEU A 58 -8.29 9.41 -6.56
CA LEU A 58 -7.19 9.85 -5.70
C LEU A 58 -5.97 10.27 -6.49
N VAL A 59 -5.28 11.26 -5.97
CA VAL A 59 -3.89 11.58 -6.29
C VAL A 59 -3.11 11.74 -4.97
N GLU A 60 -2.01 11.02 -4.83
CA GLU A 60 -1.10 11.13 -3.72
C GLU A 60 0.02 12.12 -4.09
N ILE A 61 0.10 13.23 -3.35
CA ILE A 61 1.13 14.26 -3.50
C ILE A 61 2.23 13.95 -2.51
N ILE A 62 3.46 13.74 -2.99
CA ILE A 62 4.57 13.28 -2.18
C ILE A 62 5.57 14.42 -1.97
N LEU A 63 5.80 14.78 -0.72
CA LEU A 63 6.77 15.78 -0.31
C LEU A 63 8.14 15.13 -0.14
N GLY A 64 9.10 15.56 -0.95
CA GLY A 64 10.51 15.26 -0.68
C GLY A 64 11.03 16.13 0.46
N GLU A 65 12.19 15.78 1.02
CA GLU A 65 12.82 16.48 2.15
C GLU A 65 12.96 18.00 1.94
N ARG A 66 13.12 18.45 0.70
CA ARG A 66 13.32 19.85 0.34
C ARG A 66 12.17 20.47 -0.45
N THR A 67 11.06 19.79 -0.61
CA THR A 67 9.88 20.32 -1.32
C THR A 67 9.36 21.57 -0.64
N GLY A 68 9.28 22.67 -1.41
CA GLY A 68 8.87 23.98 -0.89
C GLY A 68 7.35 24.21 -0.93
N PRO A 69 6.81 25.15 -0.13
CA PRO A 69 5.38 25.40 -0.03
C PRO A 69 4.75 25.85 -1.36
N ALA A 70 5.50 26.55 -2.22
CA ALA A 70 5.03 26.93 -3.54
C ALA A 70 4.78 25.73 -4.46
N ALA A 71 5.60 24.68 -4.36
CA ALA A 71 5.40 23.44 -5.10
C ALA A 71 4.16 22.68 -4.61
N ILE A 72 3.93 22.65 -3.28
CA ILE A 72 2.76 22.05 -2.68
C ILE A 72 1.49 22.75 -3.16
N ALA A 73 1.42 24.09 -3.07
CA ALA A 73 0.27 24.86 -3.52
C ALA A 73 -0.06 24.60 -5.00
N LYS A 74 0.95 24.65 -5.88
CA LYS A 74 0.78 24.38 -7.31
C LYS A 74 0.36 22.92 -7.58
N ALA A 75 0.80 21.95 -6.79
CA ALA A 75 0.38 20.56 -6.94
C ALA A 75 -1.09 20.38 -6.54
N LEU A 76 -1.52 20.98 -5.44
CA LEU A 76 -2.92 20.99 -4.99
C LEU A 76 -3.83 21.64 -6.04
N ASP A 77 -3.45 22.82 -6.57
CA ASP A 77 -4.20 23.50 -7.63
C ASP A 77 -4.31 22.63 -8.90
N PHE A 78 -3.22 21.98 -9.28
CA PHE A 78 -3.23 21.07 -10.43
C PHE A 78 -4.18 19.89 -10.21
N VAL A 79 -4.14 19.25 -9.04
CA VAL A 79 -5.02 18.12 -8.70
C VAL A 79 -6.48 18.56 -8.68
N ALA A 80 -6.78 19.76 -8.16
CA ALA A 80 -8.12 20.35 -8.19
C ALA A 80 -8.61 20.61 -9.62
N GLN A 81 -7.75 21.16 -10.51
CA GLN A 81 -8.08 21.41 -11.92
C GLN A 81 -8.46 20.13 -12.65
N ILE A 82 -7.79 19.01 -12.40
CA ILE A 82 -8.13 17.71 -13.01
C ILE A 82 -9.25 16.96 -12.26
N LYS A 83 -9.88 17.62 -11.29
CA LYS A 83 -11.04 17.14 -10.52
C LYS A 83 -10.77 15.82 -9.78
N LYS A 84 -9.60 15.70 -9.17
CA LYS A 84 -9.24 14.57 -8.32
C LYS A 84 -9.10 15.01 -6.86
N THR A 85 -9.17 14.05 -5.97
CA THR A 85 -8.99 14.26 -4.53
C THR A 85 -7.52 14.10 -4.17
N PRO A 86 -6.84 15.13 -3.66
CA PRO A 86 -5.47 15.00 -3.20
C PRO A 86 -5.41 14.45 -1.76
N ILE A 87 -4.35 13.71 -1.46
CA ILE A 87 -3.77 13.58 -0.12
C ILE A 87 -2.32 14.02 -0.18
N VAL A 88 -1.80 14.51 0.94
CA VAL A 88 -0.40 14.94 1.04
C VAL A 88 0.33 14.00 1.97
N VAL A 89 1.47 13.46 1.49
CA VAL A 89 2.27 12.50 2.24
C VAL A 89 3.75 12.83 2.16
N HIS A 90 4.51 12.43 3.17
CA HIS A 90 5.96 12.54 3.16
C HIS A 90 6.63 11.38 2.42
N ASP A 91 7.83 11.63 1.92
CA ASP A 91 8.58 10.68 1.11
C ASP A 91 8.95 9.44 1.93
N SER A 92 8.57 8.30 1.41
CA SER A 92 8.84 6.97 1.95
C SER A 92 8.86 5.96 0.83
N ARG A 93 9.47 4.79 1.06
CA ARG A 93 9.40 3.71 0.06
C ARG A 93 7.97 3.19 -0.08
N GLY A 94 7.37 3.38 -1.26
CA GLY A 94 5.97 3.03 -1.54
C GLY A 94 4.97 4.03 -0.96
N PHE A 95 5.47 5.13 -0.42
CA PHE A 95 4.69 6.22 0.15
C PHE A 95 3.69 5.69 1.18
N TYR A 96 2.47 6.21 1.26
CA TYR A 96 1.43 5.66 2.10
C TYR A 96 0.62 4.56 1.40
N THR A 97 0.11 4.87 0.20
CA THR A 97 -0.89 4.02 -0.44
C THR A 97 -0.33 2.70 -0.96
N SER A 98 0.77 2.71 -1.71
CA SER A 98 1.37 1.47 -2.23
C SER A 98 1.95 0.60 -1.12
N ARG A 99 2.45 1.21 -0.04
CA ARG A 99 2.98 0.53 1.14
C ARG A 99 1.86 -0.22 1.87
N SER A 100 0.78 0.46 2.21
CA SER A 100 -0.35 -0.12 2.95
C SER A 100 -1.13 -1.13 2.09
N PHE A 101 -1.45 -0.80 0.84
CA PHE A 101 -2.08 -1.70 -0.11
C PHE A 101 -1.26 -2.99 -0.34
N GLY A 102 0.06 -2.85 -0.45
CA GLY A 102 0.96 -3.98 -0.66
C GLY A 102 0.80 -5.06 0.39
N THR A 103 0.50 -4.68 1.63
CA THR A 103 0.32 -5.64 2.73
C THR A 103 -0.89 -6.53 2.57
N TYR A 104 -1.98 -6.03 1.97
CA TYR A 104 -3.16 -6.83 1.65
C TYR A 104 -2.86 -7.93 0.63
N VAL A 105 -2.12 -7.59 -0.42
CA VAL A 105 -1.72 -8.54 -1.47
C VAL A 105 -0.70 -9.55 -0.93
N GLN A 106 0.29 -9.08 -0.18
CA GLN A 106 1.32 -9.93 0.43
C GLN A 106 0.72 -10.93 1.41
N GLU A 107 -0.17 -10.49 2.31
CA GLU A 107 -0.80 -11.39 3.28
C GLU A 107 -1.67 -12.44 2.59
N GLY A 108 -2.36 -12.07 1.48
CA GLY A 108 -3.07 -13.03 0.64
C GLY A 108 -2.15 -14.10 0.05
N ALA A 109 -1.00 -13.69 -0.50
CA ALA A 109 0.00 -14.60 -1.05
C ALA A 109 0.63 -15.51 0.02
N GLU A 110 0.91 -14.96 1.21
CA GLU A 110 1.45 -15.69 2.34
C GLU A 110 0.52 -16.80 2.80
N MET A 111 -0.76 -16.48 2.95
CA MET A 111 -1.79 -17.47 3.28
C MET A 111 -1.92 -18.60 2.23
N VAL A 112 -1.74 -18.30 0.93
CA VAL A 112 -1.64 -19.34 -0.10
C VAL A 112 -0.42 -20.23 0.15
N GLY A 113 0.73 -19.65 0.48
CA GLY A 113 1.94 -20.38 0.82
C GLY A 113 1.79 -21.30 2.05
N GLU A 114 0.97 -20.90 3.01
CA GLU A 114 0.61 -21.68 4.20
C GLU A 114 -0.41 -22.80 3.89
N GLY A 115 -0.91 -22.89 2.67
CA GLY A 115 -1.89 -23.89 2.23
C GLY A 115 -3.35 -23.52 2.58
N ILE A 116 -3.64 -22.25 2.86
CA ILE A 116 -5.03 -21.80 3.01
C ILE A 116 -5.70 -21.78 1.63
N ASN A 117 -6.97 -22.19 1.59
CA ASN A 117 -7.73 -22.26 0.35
C ASN A 117 -7.82 -20.88 -0.34
N PRO A 118 -7.28 -20.69 -1.55
CA PRO A 118 -7.33 -19.41 -2.26
C PRO A 118 -8.74 -18.83 -2.40
N ALA A 119 -9.77 -19.67 -2.57
CA ALA A 119 -11.16 -19.22 -2.65
C ALA A 119 -11.66 -18.65 -1.30
N LEU A 120 -11.20 -19.21 -0.17
CA LEU A 120 -11.51 -18.69 1.16
C LEU A 120 -10.86 -17.31 1.35
N ILE A 121 -9.59 -17.15 0.97
CA ILE A 121 -8.84 -15.88 1.04
C ILE A 121 -9.55 -14.79 0.21
N GLU A 122 -9.92 -15.10 -1.04
CA GLU A 122 -10.62 -14.18 -1.94
C GLU A 122 -11.99 -13.75 -1.39
N ASN A 123 -12.76 -14.70 -0.87
CA ASN A 123 -14.08 -14.42 -0.33
C ASN A 123 -13.99 -13.65 0.99
N ALA A 124 -13.04 -13.95 1.86
CA ALA A 124 -12.79 -13.21 3.09
C ALA A 124 -12.47 -11.73 2.80
N GLY A 125 -11.60 -11.44 1.81
CA GLY A 125 -11.32 -10.09 1.39
C GLY A 125 -12.55 -9.32 0.92
N LYS A 126 -13.42 -9.95 0.12
CA LYS A 126 -14.68 -9.34 -0.32
C LYS A 126 -15.67 -9.13 0.82
N GLN A 127 -15.76 -10.08 1.77
CA GLN A 127 -16.62 -9.95 2.95
C GLN A 127 -16.16 -8.84 3.91
N LEU A 128 -14.87 -8.49 3.90
CA LEU A 128 -14.36 -7.30 4.57
C LEU A 128 -14.86 -5.99 3.96
N GLY A 129 -15.50 -6.03 2.80
CA GLY A 129 -15.93 -4.85 2.05
C GLY A 129 -14.89 -4.32 1.05
N MET A 130 -13.79 -5.06 0.83
CA MET A 130 -12.85 -4.74 -0.23
C MET A 130 -13.48 -5.03 -1.60
N PRO A 131 -13.25 -4.17 -2.62
CA PRO A 131 -13.87 -4.34 -3.94
C PRO A 131 -13.40 -5.61 -4.65
N THR A 132 -12.22 -6.10 -4.30
CA THR A 132 -11.57 -7.25 -4.92
C THR A 132 -10.78 -8.02 -3.87
N GLY A 133 -10.76 -9.36 -3.97
CA GLY A 133 -9.92 -10.19 -3.10
C GLY A 133 -8.43 -9.98 -3.37
N PRO A 134 -7.55 -10.32 -2.42
CA PRO A 134 -6.12 -9.98 -2.47
C PRO A 134 -5.37 -10.63 -3.63
N LEU A 135 -5.74 -11.83 -4.03
CA LEU A 135 -5.09 -12.54 -5.14
C LEU A 135 -5.51 -11.95 -6.48
N ALA A 136 -6.81 -11.67 -6.65
CA ALA A 136 -7.32 -11.08 -7.87
C ALA A 136 -6.77 -9.67 -8.10
N VAL A 137 -6.65 -8.84 -7.06
CA VAL A 137 -6.04 -7.52 -7.19
C VAL A 137 -4.53 -7.60 -7.36
N GLY A 138 -3.87 -8.61 -6.78
CA GLY A 138 -2.46 -8.92 -7.03
C GLY A 138 -2.18 -9.20 -8.51
N ASP A 139 -3.08 -9.90 -9.20
CA ASP A 139 -3.00 -10.10 -10.65
C ASP A 139 -3.19 -8.81 -11.45
N GLU A 140 -4.11 -7.93 -11.01
CA GLU A 140 -4.35 -6.63 -11.68
C GLU A 140 -3.12 -5.71 -11.62
N VAL A 141 -2.43 -5.66 -10.48
CA VAL A 141 -1.22 -4.86 -10.31
C VAL A 141 0.06 -5.55 -10.80
N SER A 142 -0.03 -6.85 -11.15
CA SER A 142 1.05 -7.72 -11.65
C SER A 142 1.94 -8.30 -10.55
N ILE A 143 1.92 -9.62 -10.45
CA ILE A 143 2.81 -10.42 -9.59
C ILE A 143 4.29 -10.13 -9.94
N GLU A 144 4.60 -10.04 -11.24
CA GLU A 144 5.95 -9.70 -11.72
C GLU A 144 6.42 -8.33 -11.21
N LEU A 145 5.53 -7.34 -11.19
CA LEU A 145 5.87 -6.01 -10.69
C LEU A 145 6.17 -6.05 -9.18
N GLY A 146 5.33 -6.74 -8.40
CA GLY A 146 5.56 -6.97 -6.97
C GLY A 146 6.92 -7.62 -6.70
N HIS A 147 7.23 -8.69 -7.44
CA HIS A 147 8.52 -9.37 -7.35
C HIS A 147 9.71 -8.46 -7.71
N LYS A 148 9.61 -7.65 -8.78
CA LYS A 148 10.64 -6.67 -9.15
C LYS A 148 10.84 -5.59 -8.08
N ILE A 149 9.77 -5.13 -7.43
CA ILE A 149 9.84 -4.16 -6.33
C ILE A 149 10.57 -4.78 -5.14
N MET A 150 10.27 -6.03 -4.79
CA MET A 150 10.96 -6.77 -3.73
C MET A 150 12.46 -6.92 -4.02
N LEU A 151 12.84 -7.36 -5.23
CA LEU A 151 14.23 -7.47 -5.63
C LEU A 151 14.98 -6.13 -5.56
N ALA A 152 14.33 -5.04 -5.99
CA ALA A 152 14.90 -3.70 -5.89
C ALA A 152 15.06 -3.26 -4.42
N ALA A 153 14.11 -3.59 -3.55
CA ALA A 153 14.21 -3.35 -2.11
C ALA A 153 15.38 -4.12 -1.50
N ARG A 154 15.50 -5.41 -1.81
CA ARG A 154 16.60 -6.26 -1.34
C ARG A 154 17.97 -5.71 -1.77
N GLN A 155 18.10 -5.27 -3.02
CA GLN A 155 19.35 -4.68 -3.53
C GLN A 155 19.71 -3.36 -2.82
N GLN A 156 18.70 -2.53 -2.49
CA GLN A 156 18.93 -1.21 -1.91
C GLN A 156 19.16 -1.26 -0.39
N LEU A 157 18.48 -2.18 0.30
CA LEU A 157 18.57 -2.32 1.77
C LEU A 157 19.72 -3.25 2.21
N GLY A 158 20.21 -4.11 1.31
CA GLY A 158 21.28 -5.07 1.67
C GLY A 158 20.90 -5.89 2.91
N ASP A 159 21.74 -5.85 3.93
CA ASP A 159 21.56 -6.61 5.18
C ASP A 159 20.35 -6.15 6.02
N ALA A 160 19.84 -4.95 5.75
CA ALA A 160 18.63 -4.44 6.41
C ALA A 160 17.33 -4.95 5.76
N PHE A 161 17.42 -5.70 4.65
CA PHE A 161 16.24 -6.29 4.02
C PHE A 161 15.71 -7.45 4.84
N VAL A 162 14.42 -7.37 5.23
CA VAL A 162 13.72 -8.45 5.93
C VAL A 162 12.84 -9.20 4.93
N PRO A 163 13.20 -10.45 4.53
CA PRO A 163 12.38 -11.25 3.65
C PRO A 163 11.02 -11.57 4.26
N GLN A 164 9.97 -11.58 3.43
CA GLN A 164 8.63 -12.01 3.81
C GLN A 164 8.37 -13.41 3.22
N ALA A 165 7.52 -14.22 3.85
CA ALA A 165 7.17 -15.54 3.32
C ALA A 165 6.48 -15.44 1.96
N SER A 166 5.71 -14.37 1.72
CA SER A 166 5.10 -14.05 0.42
C SER A 166 6.12 -13.88 -0.73
N ASP A 167 7.38 -13.50 -0.44
CA ASP A 167 8.40 -13.31 -1.47
C ASP A 167 8.71 -14.62 -2.22
N ALA A 168 8.88 -15.72 -1.48
CA ALA A 168 9.11 -17.04 -2.06
C ALA A 168 7.87 -17.56 -2.82
N VAL A 169 6.68 -17.22 -2.36
CA VAL A 169 5.42 -17.59 -3.04
C VAL A 169 5.29 -16.86 -4.37
N MET A 170 5.55 -15.55 -4.38
CA MET A 170 5.54 -14.75 -5.61
C MET A 170 6.63 -15.18 -6.59
N GLU A 171 7.84 -15.48 -6.10
CA GLU A 171 8.94 -15.99 -6.93
C GLU A 171 8.57 -17.29 -7.65
N LYS A 172 7.93 -18.24 -6.96
CA LYS A 172 7.44 -19.47 -7.59
C LYS A 172 6.44 -19.19 -8.71
N MET A 173 5.50 -18.25 -8.52
CA MET A 173 4.54 -17.84 -9.55
C MET A 173 5.25 -17.21 -10.75
N VAL A 174 6.20 -16.30 -10.53
CA VAL A 174 6.98 -15.65 -11.59
C VAL A 174 7.79 -16.68 -12.39
N ASN A 175 8.45 -17.63 -11.73
CA ASN A 175 9.24 -18.69 -12.36
C ASN A 175 8.41 -19.61 -13.25
N LEU A 176 7.11 -19.75 -12.98
CA LEU A 176 6.15 -20.46 -13.83
C LEU A 176 5.57 -19.58 -14.96
N GLY A 177 6.02 -18.34 -15.10
CA GLY A 177 5.48 -17.39 -16.07
C GLY A 177 4.07 -16.91 -15.75
N ARG A 178 3.63 -17.05 -14.49
CA ARG A 178 2.32 -16.59 -14.03
C ARG A 178 2.46 -15.19 -13.45
N LEU A 179 2.45 -14.20 -14.35
CA LEU A 179 2.87 -12.83 -14.06
C LEU A 179 1.72 -11.90 -13.66
N GLY A 180 0.48 -12.34 -13.82
CA GLY A 180 -0.73 -11.61 -13.55
C GLY A 180 -1.63 -11.44 -14.77
N ARG A 181 -2.66 -10.59 -14.65
CA ARG A 181 -3.70 -10.40 -15.67
C ARG A 181 -3.14 -10.01 -17.05
N LYS A 182 -2.12 -9.15 -17.08
CA LYS A 182 -1.56 -8.61 -18.33
C LYS A 182 -1.06 -9.70 -19.28
N ASN A 183 -0.54 -10.82 -18.76
CA ASN A 183 -0.13 -11.96 -19.58
C ASN A 183 -1.14 -13.11 -19.59
N GLY A 184 -2.35 -12.88 -19.07
CA GLY A 184 -3.43 -13.86 -19.04
C GLY A 184 -3.30 -14.95 -17.97
N LYS A 185 -2.26 -14.94 -17.16
CA LYS A 185 -1.91 -15.98 -16.18
C LYS A 185 -1.33 -15.38 -14.90
N GLY A 186 -2.03 -15.56 -13.80
CA GLY A 186 -1.60 -15.15 -12.46
C GLY A 186 -2.10 -16.17 -11.44
N TRP A 187 -2.61 -15.71 -10.32
CA TRP A 187 -3.42 -16.50 -9.39
C TRP A 187 -4.66 -17.06 -10.08
N TYR A 188 -5.12 -16.33 -11.10
CA TYR A 188 -6.23 -16.70 -11.97
C TYR A 188 -5.72 -17.01 -13.36
N ASP A 189 -6.51 -17.81 -14.07
CA ASP A 189 -6.49 -17.89 -15.53
C ASP A 189 -7.50 -16.92 -16.11
N TYR A 190 -7.11 -16.23 -17.18
CA TYR A 190 -7.89 -15.22 -17.88
C TYR A 190 -8.11 -15.69 -19.32
N PRO A 191 -9.07 -16.62 -19.57
CA PRO A 191 -9.34 -17.12 -20.90
C PRO A 191 -9.89 -16.01 -21.81
N GLU A 192 -9.63 -16.09 -23.11
CA GLU A 192 -10.18 -15.15 -24.11
C GLU A 192 -11.70 -15.17 -24.11
N THR A 193 -12.29 -16.33 -23.86
CA THR A 193 -13.74 -16.53 -23.75
C THR A 193 -14.07 -17.12 -22.38
N GLY A 194 -15.10 -16.54 -21.72
CA GLY A 194 -15.54 -17.02 -20.42
C GLY A 194 -15.12 -16.13 -19.25
N LYS A 195 -15.34 -16.64 -18.03
CA LYS A 195 -15.01 -15.93 -16.79
C LYS A 195 -13.63 -16.36 -16.28
N LYS A 196 -12.90 -15.39 -15.71
CA LYS A 196 -11.67 -15.74 -14.95
C LYS A 196 -12.00 -16.69 -13.81
N HIS A 197 -11.09 -17.59 -13.53
CA HIS A 197 -11.18 -18.56 -12.44
C HIS A 197 -9.82 -18.76 -11.79
N LEU A 198 -9.80 -19.15 -10.51
CA LEU A 198 -8.55 -19.50 -9.83
C LEU A 198 -7.83 -20.60 -10.60
N TRP A 199 -6.52 -20.44 -10.77
CA TRP A 199 -5.72 -21.42 -11.49
C TRP A 199 -5.75 -22.78 -10.78
N GLY A 200 -6.10 -23.84 -11.52
CA GLY A 200 -6.23 -25.20 -10.99
C GLY A 200 -4.94 -25.78 -10.39
N GLY A 201 -3.76 -25.34 -10.89
CA GLY A 201 -2.47 -25.81 -10.39
C GLY A 201 -2.01 -25.20 -9.05
N LEU A 202 -2.79 -24.29 -8.44
CA LEU A 202 -2.44 -23.71 -7.14
C LEU A 202 -2.33 -24.78 -6.04
N GLY A 203 -3.20 -25.79 -6.07
CA GLY A 203 -3.18 -26.88 -5.08
C GLY A 203 -1.96 -27.80 -5.20
N ASP A 204 -1.41 -27.95 -6.41
CA ASP A 204 -0.20 -28.73 -6.65
C ASP A 204 1.05 -27.96 -6.25
N LEU A 205 1.06 -26.65 -6.53
CA LEU A 205 2.19 -25.76 -6.22
C LEU A 205 2.27 -25.39 -4.72
N PHE A 206 1.11 -25.22 -4.09
CA PHE A 206 0.93 -24.89 -2.69
C PHE A 206 -0.10 -25.86 -2.07
N PRO A 207 0.34 -27.04 -1.60
CA PRO A 207 -0.55 -28.04 -1.05
C PRO A 207 -1.40 -27.49 0.08
N ARG A 208 -2.68 -27.82 0.08
CA ARG A 208 -3.62 -27.33 1.08
C ARG A 208 -3.33 -27.94 2.45
N ALA A 209 -3.34 -27.10 3.48
CA ALA A 209 -3.29 -27.54 4.86
C ALA A 209 -4.52 -28.41 5.18
N ALA A 210 -4.32 -29.46 5.96
CA ALA A 210 -5.39 -30.39 6.35
C ALA A 210 -6.50 -29.67 7.17
N GLN A 211 -6.11 -28.70 7.99
CA GLN A 211 -7.01 -27.84 8.74
C GLN A 211 -7.04 -26.46 8.10
N GLN A 212 -8.23 -25.98 7.77
CA GLN A 212 -8.44 -24.66 7.23
C GLN A 212 -8.95 -23.75 8.35
N PRO A 213 -8.48 -22.49 8.41
CA PRO A 213 -9.04 -21.51 9.34
C PRO A 213 -10.50 -21.20 8.96
N ASP A 214 -11.26 -20.68 9.92
CA ASP A 214 -12.56 -20.11 9.62
C ASP A 214 -12.40 -18.77 8.85
N VAL A 215 -13.50 -18.30 8.27
CA VAL A 215 -13.49 -17.09 7.44
C VAL A 215 -13.16 -15.84 8.26
N GLU A 216 -13.56 -15.79 9.54
CA GLU A 216 -13.31 -14.63 10.40
C GLU A 216 -11.83 -14.48 10.74
N ALA A 217 -11.12 -15.60 10.96
CA ALA A 217 -9.67 -15.59 11.16
C ALA A 217 -8.92 -15.07 9.91
N VAL A 218 -9.38 -15.45 8.71
CA VAL A 218 -8.78 -14.96 7.45
C VAL A 218 -9.08 -13.47 7.25
N LYS A 219 -10.31 -13.04 7.52
CA LYS A 219 -10.71 -11.61 7.50
C LYS A 219 -9.87 -10.79 8.45
N GLU A 220 -9.71 -11.26 9.67
CA GLU A 220 -8.93 -10.59 10.70
C GLU A 220 -7.48 -10.39 10.27
N ARG A 221 -6.81 -11.41 9.72
CA ARG A 221 -5.45 -11.28 9.19
C ARG A 221 -5.36 -10.21 8.09
N LEU A 222 -6.25 -10.26 7.09
CA LEU A 222 -6.27 -9.30 5.99
C LEU A 222 -6.54 -7.87 6.46
N LEU A 223 -7.41 -7.69 7.44
CA LEU A 223 -7.73 -6.38 7.99
C LEU A 223 -6.57 -5.81 8.80
N TYR A 224 -6.14 -6.55 9.82
CA TYR A 224 -5.14 -6.05 10.77
C TYR A 224 -3.76 -5.88 10.14
N ARG A 225 -3.46 -6.60 9.07
CA ARG A 225 -2.23 -6.39 8.31
C ARG A 225 -2.21 -5.02 7.63
N GLN A 226 -3.36 -4.54 7.14
CA GLN A 226 -3.50 -3.19 6.60
C GLN A 226 -3.50 -2.13 7.72
N LEU A 227 -4.25 -2.36 8.81
CA LEU A 227 -4.33 -1.42 9.93
C LEU A 227 -2.96 -1.12 10.54
N ILE A 228 -2.16 -2.16 10.82
CA ILE A 228 -0.84 -1.96 11.42
C ILE A 228 0.12 -1.21 10.49
N GLU A 229 0.04 -1.42 9.18
CA GLU A 229 0.89 -0.68 8.25
C GLU A 229 0.48 0.77 8.12
N CYS A 230 -0.84 1.07 8.15
CA CYS A 230 -1.33 2.44 8.23
C CYS A 230 -0.85 3.13 9.52
N ALA A 231 -0.91 2.44 10.67
CA ALA A 231 -0.39 2.95 11.93
C ALA A 231 1.11 3.23 11.88
N ARG A 232 1.91 2.35 11.26
CA ARG A 232 3.35 2.58 11.05
C ARG A 232 3.61 3.80 10.19
N CYS A 233 2.86 3.97 9.09
CA CYS A 233 2.98 5.16 8.24
C CYS A 233 2.70 6.45 9.01
N PHE A 234 1.73 6.43 9.93
CA PHE A 234 1.39 7.58 10.75
C PHE A 234 2.45 7.86 11.81
N GLU A 235 2.90 6.84 12.54
CA GLU A 235 3.97 6.97 13.54
C GLU A 235 5.31 7.42 12.95
N GLU A 236 5.63 6.96 11.74
CA GLU A 236 6.86 7.34 11.01
C GLU A 236 6.75 8.73 10.36
N GLY A 237 5.61 9.41 10.46
CA GLY A 237 5.41 10.73 9.86
C GLY A 237 5.29 10.72 8.33
N VAL A 238 4.88 9.60 7.74
CA VAL A 238 4.51 9.56 6.32
C VAL A 238 3.19 10.28 6.08
N LEU A 239 2.32 10.28 7.08
CA LEU A 239 1.05 11.02 7.13
C LEU A 239 1.11 12.07 8.23
N ASP A 240 0.65 13.28 7.95
CA ASP A 240 0.49 14.34 8.93
C ASP A 240 -0.87 14.27 9.63
N THR A 241 -1.89 13.74 8.96
CA THR A 241 -3.26 13.68 9.46
C THR A 241 -3.89 12.30 9.24
N PRO A 242 -4.73 11.82 10.17
CA PRO A 242 -5.47 10.58 9.96
C PRO A 242 -6.53 10.71 8.84
N GLU A 243 -7.02 11.94 8.58
CA GLU A 243 -7.96 12.23 7.50
C GLU A 243 -7.37 11.89 6.13
N ASP A 244 -6.13 12.31 5.85
CA ASP A 244 -5.43 11.96 4.61
C ASP A 244 -5.23 10.45 4.50
N GLY A 245 -4.98 9.79 5.60
CA GLY A 245 -4.87 8.34 5.68
C GLY A 245 -6.19 7.64 5.35
N ASP A 246 -7.30 8.04 5.94
CA ASP A 246 -8.61 7.43 5.70
C ASP A 246 -9.09 7.68 4.26
N ILE A 247 -8.97 8.91 3.77
CA ILE A 247 -9.30 9.28 2.38
C ILE A 247 -8.41 8.51 1.40
N GLY A 248 -7.11 8.47 1.68
CA GLY A 248 -6.14 7.76 0.87
C GLY A 248 -6.42 6.26 0.78
N ALA A 249 -6.84 5.64 1.87
CA ALA A 249 -7.18 4.24 1.91
C ALA A 249 -8.44 3.91 1.10
N ILE A 250 -9.51 4.66 1.33
CA ILE A 250 -10.81 4.42 0.65
C ILE A 250 -10.68 4.66 -0.86
N PHE A 251 -10.10 5.78 -1.28
CA PHE A 251 -10.04 6.17 -2.68
C PHE A 251 -8.82 5.59 -3.44
N GLY A 252 -7.75 5.23 -2.71
CA GLY A 252 -6.53 4.71 -3.32
C GLY A 252 -6.54 3.22 -3.60
N TRP A 253 -7.01 2.41 -2.64
CA TRP A 253 -7.03 0.96 -2.84
C TRP A 253 -8.35 0.29 -2.45
N GLY A 254 -9.39 1.09 -2.16
CA GLY A 254 -10.72 0.56 -1.88
C GLY A 254 -10.82 -0.08 -0.49
N PHE A 255 -10.10 0.43 0.52
CA PHE A 255 -10.35 0.03 1.90
C PHE A 255 -11.83 0.21 2.22
N ALA A 256 -12.41 -0.75 2.95
CA ALA A 256 -13.85 -0.86 3.16
C ALA A 256 -14.51 0.48 3.56
N PRO A 257 -15.29 1.14 2.71
CA PRO A 257 -15.76 2.51 2.95
C PRO A 257 -16.68 2.66 4.17
N TYR A 258 -17.41 1.59 4.54
CA TYR A 258 -18.32 1.60 5.68
C TYR A 258 -17.60 1.78 7.03
N THR A 259 -16.27 1.55 7.06
CA THR A 259 -15.44 1.72 8.26
C THR A 259 -15.05 3.17 8.51
N GLY A 260 -15.19 4.05 7.51
CA GLY A 260 -14.65 5.41 7.52
C GLY A 260 -13.16 5.51 7.18
N GLY A 261 -12.48 4.37 6.99
CA GLY A 261 -11.06 4.24 6.76
C GLY A 261 -10.31 3.54 7.90
N PRO A 262 -9.00 3.27 7.75
CA PRO A 262 -8.24 2.50 8.73
C PRO A 262 -8.14 3.17 10.11
N PHE A 263 -7.95 4.48 10.17
CA PHE A 263 -7.81 5.22 11.43
C PHE A 263 -9.15 5.39 12.16
N SER A 264 -10.19 5.77 11.43
CA SER A 264 -11.57 5.78 11.94
C SER A 264 -11.99 4.41 12.44
N HIS A 265 -11.58 3.34 11.75
CA HIS A 265 -11.89 1.98 12.15
C HIS A 265 -11.15 1.57 13.42
N MET A 266 -9.86 1.94 13.54
CA MET A 266 -9.10 1.70 14.78
C MET A 266 -9.72 2.41 15.98
N ASP A 267 -10.19 3.63 15.83
CA ASP A 267 -10.88 4.37 16.89
C ASP A 267 -12.21 3.74 17.26
N MET A 268 -12.96 3.22 16.27
CA MET A 268 -14.22 2.52 16.50
C MET A 268 -14.02 1.20 17.27
N ILE A 269 -12.94 0.45 16.97
CA ILE A 269 -12.58 -0.78 17.69
C ILE A 269 -12.04 -0.45 19.09
N GLY A 270 -11.30 0.64 19.23
CA GLY A 270 -10.54 1.03 20.42
C GLY A 270 -9.11 0.48 20.44
N ALA A 271 -8.15 1.34 20.74
CA ALA A 271 -6.71 1.04 20.67
C ALA A 271 -6.32 -0.20 21.49
N ALA A 272 -6.89 -0.40 22.68
CA ALA A 272 -6.62 -1.56 23.52
C ALA A 272 -7.02 -2.88 22.84
N GLN A 273 -8.17 -2.92 22.18
CA GLN A 273 -8.62 -4.11 21.45
C GLN A 273 -7.78 -4.33 20.19
N VAL A 274 -7.43 -3.25 19.46
CA VAL A 274 -6.53 -3.32 18.29
C VAL A 274 -5.19 -3.94 18.67
N VAL A 275 -4.57 -3.47 19.76
CA VAL A 275 -3.29 -3.99 20.28
C VAL A 275 -3.42 -5.46 20.68
N ALA A 276 -4.48 -5.84 21.41
CA ALA A 276 -4.68 -7.23 21.84
C ALA A 276 -4.77 -8.20 20.65
N VAL A 277 -5.48 -7.82 19.59
CA VAL A 277 -5.56 -8.65 18.36
C VAL A 277 -4.22 -8.70 17.64
N LEU A 278 -3.54 -7.57 17.51
CA LEU A 278 -2.23 -7.51 16.86
C LEU A 278 -1.17 -8.34 17.59
N ASP A 279 -1.15 -8.34 18.94
CA ASP A 279 -0.22 -9.15 19.74
C ASP A 279 -0.48 -10.66 19.52
N ARG A 280 -1.76 -11.06 19.45
CA ARG A 280 -2.15 -12.44 19.14
C ARG A 280 -1.72 -12.83 17.73
N LEU A 281 -1.95 -11.96 16.75
CA LEU A 281 -1.52 -12.19 15.36
C LEU A 281 0.00 -12.20 15.22
N ALA A 282 0.71 -11.32 15.93
CA ALA A 282 2.18 -11.31 15.96
C ALA A 282 2.75 -12.62 16.51
N THR A 283 2.15 -13.13 17.60
CA THR A 283 2.53 -14.43 18.18
C THR A 283 2.32 -15.58 17.21
N ALA A 284 1.21 -15.57 16.43
CA ALA A 284 0.85 -16.64 15.52
C ALA A 284 1.54 -16.54 14.16
N HIS A 285 1.76 -15.33 13.66
CA HIS A 285 2.14 -15.08 12.26
C HIS A 285 3.40 -14.20 12.10
N GLY A 286 4.03 -13.77 13.21
CA GLY A 286 5.30 -13.05 13.20
C GLY A 286 5.17 -11.53 13.29
N ASP A 287 6.33 -10.86 13.42
CA ASP A 287 6.48 -9.45 13.80
C ASP A 287 5.87 -8.45 12.81
N ARG A 288 5.48 -8.90 11.61
CA ARG A 288 4.75 -8.04 10.67
C ARG A 288 3.42 -7.53 11.22
N PHE A 289 2.87 -8.20 12.24
CA PHE A 289 1.69 -7.78 13.00
C PHE A 289 2.02 -7.04 14.31
N ALA A 290 3.30 -6.93 14.71
CA ALA A 290 3.66 -6.31 15.98
C ALA A 290 3.12 -4.87 16.08
N PRO A 291 2.37 -4.52 17.15
CA PRO A 291 1.86 -3.17 17.38
C PRO A 291 3.00 -2.15 17.47
N THR A 292 2.75 -0.94 16.98
CA THR A 292 3.67 0.18 17.12
C THR A 292 3.71 0.69 18.56
N ALA A 293 4.77 1.47 18.91
CA ALA A 293 4.88 2.08 20.22
C ALA A 293 3.72 3.06 20.47
N GLN A 294 3.39 3.87 19.46
CA GLN A 294 2.28 4.82 19.54
C GLN A 294 0.93 4.13 19.81
N LEU A 295 0.64 3.00 19.14
CA LEU A 295 -0.58 2.23 19.39
C LEU A 295 -0.62 1.67 20.82
N ARG A 296 0.51 1.22 21.37
CA ARG A 296 0.59 0.75 22.76
C ARG A 296 0.35 1.86 23.77
N ASP A 297 0.91 3.06 23.52
CA ASP A 297 0.68 4.23 24.37
C ASP A 297 -0.79 4.67 24.32
N MET A 298 -1.41 4.65 23.14
CA MET A 298 -2.84 4.91 22.99
C MET A 298 -3.70 3.87 23.72
N ALA A 299 -3.35 2.59 23.62
CA ALA A 299 -4.05 1.53 24.35
C ALA A 299 -3.95 1.70 25.87
N ALA A 300 -2.80 2.13 26.40
CA ALA A 300 -2.58 2.37 27.81
C ALA A 300 -3.30 3.62 28.34
N SER A 301 -3.40 4.67 27.53
CA SER A 301 -4.01 5.96 27.90
C SER A 301 -5.50 6.06 27.57
N GLY A 302 -6.04 5.18 26.74
CA GLY A 302 -7.39 5.29 26.18
C GLY A 302 -7.53 6.40 25.14
N ALA A 303 -6.40 6.85 24.56
CA ALA A 303 -6.39 7.87 23.51
C ALA A 303 -6.91 7.30 22.18
N THR A 304 -7.37 8.21 21.31
CA THR A 304 -7.83 7.92 19.95
C THR A 304 -6.88 8.52 18.92
N VAL A 305 -6.88 8.00 17.70
CA VAL A 305 -6.08 8.56 16.58
C VAL A 305 -6.62 9.95 16.22
N TYR A 306 -7.94 10.06 16.11
CA TYR A 306 -8.59 11.35 15.93
C TYR A 306 -8.71 12.09 17.27
N PRO A 307 -8.36 13.37 17.33
CA PRO A 307 -8.57 14.13 18.56
C PRO A 307 -10.07 14.19 18.91
N ALA A 308 -10.37 14.16 20.20
CA ALA A 308 -11.76 14.28 20.68
C ALA A 308 -12.43 15.54 20.10
N ILE A 309 -13.72 15.44 19.76
CA ILE A 309 -14.51 16.51 19.13
C ILE A 309 -14.42 17.84 19.93
N SER A 310 -14.25 17.77 21.25
CA SER A 310 -14.03 18.96 22.12
C SER A 310 -12.71 19.68 21.85
N ALA A 311 -11.66 18.98 21.43
CA ALA A 311 -10.38 19.57 21.10
C ALA A 311 -10.37 20.22 19.70
N ARG A 312 -11.20 19.75 18.76
CA ARG A 312 -11.33 20.30 17.42
C ARG A 312 -11.97 21.69 17.36
N LYS A 313 -12.72 22.09 18.40
CA LYS A 313 -13.38 23.41 18.47
C LYS A 313 -12.47 24.52 19.01
N ALA A 314 -11.29 24.18 19.49
CA ALA A 314 -10.34 25.10 20.13
C ALA A 314 -9.13 25.48 19.25
N ALA A 315 -8.97 24.88 18.07
CA ALA A 315 -7.94 25.17 17.08
C ALA A 315 -8.52 25.89 15.87
#